data_bbe140aca44765560ddca91fa543aa5d
#
_entry.id   bbe140aca44765560ddca91fa543aa5d
#
_cell.length_a   1.000
_cell.length_b   1.000
_cell.length_c   1.000
_cell.angle_alpha   90.00
_cell.angle_beta   90.00
_cell.angle_gamma   90.00
#
_symmetry.space_group_name_H-M   'P 1'
#
loop_
_entity.id
_entity.type
_entity.pdbx_description
1 polymer ?
#
loop_
_entity_poly.entity_id
_entity_poly.type
_entity_poly.pdbx_seq_one_letter_code
_entity_poly.pdbx_strand_id
1 'polypeptide(L)'
;MLSENVDTLVAPDGAVCTHPNMLKGTDSSLRVLGLGWNPVEDTVVFEVTLNFSKKKKGTHIGPCLKKADLPQGLPLVLTRRIVLSQVMMIFDPLGFVCPYTLLGKIHLRETWSLKLGWDDPLPIHLRSKWVHFFCSLFQLEQLRLGRCLRPPDSVGRPWLIIFSDGSDLAYGFAAYIRWRLNSGDYWCRLIMAKCRIAPVNKLSTPQMELNAAVLSKRGRKVIEKEMRLEFEEVWQIVDSETVLSMINKTSTRFKVYEGVRIGEIQAATNGDMSCWAWMSGYHNPADWLTRGRTPEELNQDSHWWNGPPILYKPVEEWGLKSGLQKEEALPGEKKMCSTAVARTDPPLIVYERFRNINRVIWVLARLKNIARNKTFSAGNAMQVTAQHLKDAEDFVVKNIQKTMECELKKSSSKKGHGGRYAKLKPVQYASGIWVVGERLTRYNAMTPDSSLQRLLPSKHPATRLFMERAHQAGGHRGRDATLARFRMRYWTPQGSKLARLVKMDCQLCKLRDAKFLEQPMGLLPEELVAWRLCKMCFQGKMAKCAR
;
A
#
# COMPACT_ATOMS: atom_id res chain seq x y z
N MET A 1 9.47 -28.22 -20.57
CA MET A 1 10.29 -28.42 -19.35
C MET A 1 9.49 -28.77 -18.09
N LEU A 2 8.17 -28.87 -18.11
CA LEU A 2 7.39 -29.39 -16.98
C LEU A 2 6.91 -30.83 -17.19
N SER A 3 6.96 -31.39 -18.39
CA SER A 3 6.71 -32.79 -18.69
C SER A 3 7.87 -33.73 -18.31
N GLU A 4 9.09 -33.21 -18.30
CA GLU A 4 10.29 -34.02 -17.94
C GLU A 4 10.48 -34.21 -16.43
N ASN A 5 9.73 -33.48 -15.59
CA ASN A 5 9.85 -33.60 -14.13
C ASN A 5 8.76 -34.45 -13.46
N VAL A 6 7.87 -35.06 -14.22
CA VAL A 6 6.91 -36.03 -13.64
C VAL A 6 7.63 -37.32 -13.24
N ASP A 7 8.63 -37.72 -14.00
CA ASP A 7 9.41 -38.94 -13.76
C ASP A 7 10.39 -38.82 -12.56
N THR A 8 10.71 -37.59 -12.14
CA THR A 8 11.57 -37.37 -10.96
C THR A 8 10.81 -37.29 -9.63
N LEU A 9 9.48 -37.38 -9.66
CA LEU A 9 8.65 -37.45 -8.44
C LEU A 9 8.31 -38.89 -8.03
N VAL A 10 8.75 -39.87 -8.79
CA VAL A 10 8.64 -41.28 -8.44
C VAL A 10 9.96 -41.70 -7.82
N ALA A 11 9.94 -42.10 -6.54
CA ALA A 11 11.12 -42.67 -5.91
C ALA A 11 11.57 -43.95 -6.64
N PRO A 12 12.87 -44.30 -6.63
CA PRO A 12 13.40 -45.46 -7.36
C PRO A 12 12.72 -46.80 -7.04
N ASP A 13 11.98 -46.85 -5.96
CA ASP A 13 11.22 -48.02 -5.46
C ASP A 13 9.73 -47.99 -5.83
N GLY A 14 9.31 -47.05 -6.71
CA GLY A 14 7.92 -46.93 -7.14
C GLY A 14 6.98 -46.31 -6.10
N ALA A 15 7.47 -45.88 -4.96
CA ALA A 15 6.67 -45.17 -3.97
C ALA A 15 6.40 -43.75 -4.41
N VAL A 16 5.15 -43.33 -4.53
CA VAL A 16 4.73 -41.95 -4.80
C VAL A 16 5.05 -41.11 -3.56
N CYS A 17 6.00 -40.19 -3.66
CA CYS A 17 6.26 -39.22 -2.62
C CYS A 17 5.03 -38.30 -2.46
N THR A 18 4.15 -38.63 -1.55
CA THR A 18 3.01 -37.79 -1.18
C THR A 18 3.51 -36.65 -0.29
N HIS A 19 3.45 -35.44 -0.78
CA HIS A 19 3.63 -34.25 0.06
C HIS A 19 2.60 -34.31 1.21
N PRO A 20 2.97 -34.03 2.48
CA PRO A 20 2.07 -34.18 3.63
C PRO A 20 0.76 -33.37 3.55
N ASN A 21 0.65 -32.43 2.62
CA ASN A 21 -0.56 -31.64 2.36
C ASN A 21 -1.41 -32.14 1.17
N MET A 22 -1.07 -33.26 0.56
CA MET A 22 -1.93 -33.88 -0.45
C MET A 22 -3.01 -34.71 0.27
N LEU A 23 -4.25 -34.22 0.23
CA LEU A 23 -5.40 -34.99 0.69
C LEU A 23 -5.57 -36.21 -0.23
N LYS A 24 -5.43 -37.40 0.33
CA LYS A 24 -5.71 -38.66 -0.35
C LYS A 24 -7.19 -38.70 -0.71
N GLY A 25 -7.51 -38.41 -1.97
CA GLY A 25 -8.79 -38.77 -2.57
C GLY A 25 -8.71 -40.21 -3.07
N THR A 26 -9.75 -40.97 -2.84
CA THR A 26 -9.91 -42.35 -3.33
C THR A 26 -10.18 -42.44 -4.84
N ASP A 27 -10.34 -41.32 -5.49
CA ASP A 27 -10.47 -41.17 -6.94
C ASP A 27 -9.23 -40.53 -7.55
N SER A 28 -8.94 -40.87 -8.80
CA SER A 28 -7.77 -40.55 -9.60
C SER A 28 -7.45 -39.05 -9.80
N SER A 29 -8.10 -38.13 -9.09
CA SER A 29 -7.86 -36.68 -9.12
C SER A 29 -7.08 -36.24 -7.88
N LEU A 30 -5.93 -35.61 -8.11
CA LEU A 30 -5.16 -34.92 -7.07
C LEU A 30 -5.77 -33.54 -6.82
N ARG A 31 -6.14 -33.25 -5.57
CA ARG A 31 -6.65 -31.92 -5.17
C ARG A 31 -5.53 -31.04 -4.65
N VAL A 32 -5.38 -29.87 -5.24
CA VAL A 32 -4.47 -28.82 -4.74
C VAL A 32 -5.30 -27.56 -4.49
N LEU A 33 -5.44 -27.18 -3.24
CA LEU A 33 -6.11 -25.94 -2.85
C LEU A 33 -7.54 -25.80 -3.45
N GLY A 34 -8.33 -26.88 -3.48
CA GLY A 34 -9.72 -26.83 -3.97
C GLY A 34 -9.90 -26.94 -5.49
N LEU A 35 -8.80 -26.93 -6.24
CA LEU A 35 -8.79 -27.30 -7.66
C LEU A 35 -8.41 -28.77 -7.79
N GLY A 36 -9.17 -29.51 -8.59
CA GLY A 36 -8.82 -30.87 -8.99
C GLY A 36 -7.86 -30.84 -10.19
N TRP A 37 -7.04 -31.85 -10.30
CA TRP A 37 -6.22 -32.10 -11.48
C TRP A 37 -6.51 -33.49 -12.01
N ASN A 38 -6.88 -33.54 -13.31
CA ASN A 38 -6.99 -34.79 -14.03
C ASN A 38 -5.64 -35.11 -14.70
N PRO A 39 -4.89 -36.11 -14.22
CA PRO A 39 -3.57 -36.41 -14.76
C PRO A 39 -3.62 -37.04 -16.15
N VAL A 40 -4.74 -37.66 -16.56
CA VAL A 40 -4.88 -38.30 -17.88
C VAL A 40 -5.02 -37.27 -18.97
N GLU A 41 -5.83 -36.24 -18.74
CA GLU A 41 -6.07 -35.16 -19.71
C GLU A 41 -5.17 -33.95 -19.49
N ASP A 42 -4.36 -33.93 -18.43
CA ASP A 42 -3.59 -32.78 -17.93
C ASP A 42 -4.43 -31.51 -17.82
N THR A 43 -5.64 -31.66 -17.24
CA THR A 43 -6.59 -30.56 -17.08
C THR A 43 -6.85 -30.22 -15.63
N VAL A 44 -7.02 -28.93 -15.35
CA VAL A 44 -7.54 -28.43 -14.08
C VAL A 44 -9.06 -28.49 -14.13
N VAL A 45 -9.65 -29.03 -13.07
CA VAL A 45 -11.10 -29.18 -12.90
C VAL A 45 -11.56 -28.45 -11.64
N PHE A 46 -12.78 -27.92 -11.68
CA PHE A 46 -13.40 -27.30 -10.52
C PHE A 46 -14.27 -28.35 -9.80
N GLU A 47 -14.14 -28.40 -8.49
CA GLU A 47 -15.02 -29.20 -7.65
C GLU A 47 -15.89 -28.28 -6.82
N VAL A 48 -17.20 -28.43 -7.00
CA VAL A 48 -18.18 -27.65 -6.27
C VAL A 48 -18.55 -28.36 -4.98
N THR A 49 -18.43 -27.65 -3.87
CA THR A 49 -18.81 -28.15 -2.56
C THR A 49 -19.84 -27.20 -1.94
N LEU A 50 -21.09 -27.66 -1.83
CA LEU A 50 -22.14 -26.97 -1.08
C LEU A 50 -22.50 -27.80 0.15
N ASN A 51 -22.35 -27.20 1.33
CA ASN A 51 -22.68 -27.88 2.58
C ASN A 51 -23.32 -26.92 3.58
N PHE A 52 -24.63 -27.07 3.76
CA PHE A 52 -25.43 -26.24 4.65
C PHE A 52 -25.61 -26.85 6.06
N SER A 53 -24.97 -27.98 6.35
CA SER A 53 -25.04 -28.62 7.66
C SER A 53 -24.35 -27.76 8.74
N LYS A 54 -24.73 -27.99 10.00
CA LYS A 54 -24.11 -27.33 11.14
C LYS A 54 -22.61 -27.62 11.19
N LYS A 55 -21.82 -26.61 11.60
CA LYS A 55 -20.39 -26.79 11.86
C LYS A 55 -20.13 -27.21 13.29
N LYS A 56 -19.28 -28.23 13.50
CA LYS A 56 -18.71 -28.62 14.80
C LYS A 56 -17.19 -28.48 14.72
N LYS A 57 -16.60 -27.71 15.61
CA LYS A 57 -15.16 -27.40 15.59
C LYS A 57 -14.63 -26.91 14.21
N GLY A 58 -15.44 -26.12 13.50
CA GLY A 58 -15.05 -25.54 12.19
C GLY A 58 -15.37 -26.43 10.97
N THR A 59 -15.71 -27.69 11.16
CA THR A 59 -16.01 -28.66 10.08
C THR A 59 -17.51 -28.92 9.98
N HIS A 60 -18.03 -29.01 8.75
CA HIS A 60 -19.42 -29.41 8.51
C HIS A 60 -19.63 -30.89 8.86
N ILE A 61 -20.74 -31.24 9.53
CA ILE A 61 -21.03 -32.60 10.02
C ILE A 61 -21.77 -33.43 8.98
N GLY A 62 -22.61 -32.78 8.15
CA GLY A 62 -23.45 -33.47 7.17
C GLY A 62 -22.77 -33.62 5.80
N PRO A 63 -23.39 -34.38 4.89
CA PRO A 63 -22.90 -34.57 3.54
C PRO A 63 -22.98 -33.27 2.73
N CYS A 64 -22.12 -33.16 1.72
CA CYS A 64 -22.21 -32.11 0.72
C CYS A 64 -23.39 -32.40 -0.22
N LEU A 65 -24.06 -31.34 -0.66
CA LEU A 65 -25.11 -31.44 -1.67
C LEU A 65 -24.51 -31.76 -3.03
N LYS A 66 -25.18 -32.61 -3.79
CA LYS A 66 -24.90 -32.92 -5.19
C LYS A 66 -25.84 -32.12 -6.10
N LYS A 67 -25.52 -32.04 -7.38
CA LYS A 67 -26.36 -31.37 -8.39
C LYS A 67 -27.80 -31.91 -8.39
N ALA A 68 -27.97 -33.22 -8.20
CA ALA A 68 -29.29 -33.90 -8.16
C ALA A 68 -30.16 -33.48 -6.95
N ASP A 69 -29.53 -33.00 -5.86
CA ASP A 69 -30.24 -32.59 -4.65
C ASP A 69 -30.87 -31.21 -4.76
N LEU A 70 -30.54 -30.46 -5.84
CA LEU A 70 -30.98 -29.09 -6.04
C LEU A 70 -32.26 -28.99 -6.89
N PRO A 71 -33.14 -28.02 -6.58
CA PRO A 71 -33.05 -27.01 -5.50
C PRO A 71 -33.59 -27.49 -4.14
N GLN A 72 -34.12 -28.70 -4.05
CA GLN A 72 -34.87 -29.23 -2.88
C GLN A 72 -34.00 -29.34 -1.63
N GLY A 73 -32.74 -29.66 -1.77
CA GLY A 73 -31.75 -29.75 -0.68
C GLY A 73 -31.30 -28.43 -0.09
N LEU A 74 -31.69 -27.31 -0.68
CA LEU A 74 -31.36 -25.99 -0.15
C LEU A 74 -32.20 -25.64 1.10
N PRO A 75 -31.62 -24.96 2.11
CA PRO A 75 -32.38 -24.54 3.27
C PRO A 75 -33.59 -23.67 2.89
N LEU A 76 -34.73 -23.93 3.55
CA LEU A 76 -35.93 -23.10 3.36
C LEU A 76 -35.67 -21.63 3.72
N VAL A 77 -34.84 -21.41 4.76
CA VAL A 77 -34.43 -20.08 5.19
C VAL A 77 -32.94 -19.89 4.87
N LEU A 78 -32.66 -18.96 3.98
CA LEU A 78 -31.30 -18.49 3.73
C LEU A 78 -31.06 -17.20 4.53
N THR A 79 -29.88 -17.10 5.16
CA THR A 79 -29.45 -15.93 5.91
C THR A 79 -28.13 -15.41 5.35
N ARG A 80 -27.76 -14.18 5.68
CA ARG A 80 -26.48 -13.59 5.26
C ARG A 80 -25.30 -14.47 5.65
N ARG A 81 -25.30 -15.03 6.85
CA ARG A 81 -24.25 -15.93 7.36
C ARG A 81 -24.11 -17.18 6.51
N ILE A 82 -25.25 -17.80 6.18
CA ILE A 82 -25.30 -19.03 5.39
C ILE A 82 -24.73 -18.77 3.99
N VAL A 83 -25.24 -17.76 3.27
CA VAL A 83 -24.78 -17.50 1.89
C VAL A 83 -23.32 -17.09 1.83
N LEU A 84 -22.86 -16.29 2.80
CA LEU A 84 -21.41 -15.95 2.88
C LEU A 84 -20.56 -17.20 3.07
N SER A 85 -20.96 -18.11 3.98
CA SER A 85 -20.22 -19.35 4.23
C SER A 85 -20.08 -20.17 2.96
N GLN A 86 -21.13 -20.28 2.14
CA GLN A 86 -21.09 -21.06 0.91
C GLN A 86 -20.26 -20.40 -0.19
N VAL A 87 -20.39 -19.08 -0.36
CA VAL A 87 -19.56 -18.33 -1.34
C VAL A 87 -18.06 -18.47 -1.00
N MET A 88 -17.71 -18.46 0.28
CA MET A 88 -16.32 -18.65 0.72
C MET A 88 -15.80 -20.08 0.57
N MET A 89 -16.66 -21.06 0.31
CA MET A 89 -16.26 -22.44 -0.01
C MET A 89 -15.86 -22.62 -1.48
N ILE A 90 -16.22 -21.66 -2.35
CA ILE A 90 -15.76 -21.65 -3.74
C ILE A 90 -14.31 -21.21 -3.75
N PHE A 91 -13.41 -22.18 -3.86
CA PHE A 91 -11.98 -21.90 -3.83
C PHE A 91 -11.45 -21.68 -5.24
N ASP A 92 -11.00 -20.48 -5.53
CA ASP A 92 -10.49 -20.03 -6.83
C ASP A 92 -9.23 -19.18 -6.64
N PRO A 93 -8.09 -19.81 -6.35
CA PRO A 93 -6.86 -19.09 -6.02
C PRO A 93 -6.28 -18.32 -7.19
N LEU A 94 -6.47 -18.78 -8.41
CA LEU A 94 -6.00 -18.14 -9.64
C LEU A 94 -7.03 -17.16 -10.24
N GLY A 95 -8.25 -17.18 -9.73
CA GLY A 95 -9.30 -16.28 -10.20
C GLY A 95 -9.95 -16.70 -11.52
N PHE A 96 -9.86 -17.96 -11.88
CA PHE A 96 -10.39 -18.48 -13.14
C PHE A 96 -11.90 -18.32 -13.26
N VAL A 97 -12.63 -18.51 -12.16
CA VAL A 97 -14.10 -18.33 -12.12
C VAL A 97 -14.50 -17.05 -11.38
N CYS A 98 -13.59 -16.09 -11.28
CA CYS A 98 -13.85 -14.77 -10.68
C CYS A 98 -15.08 -14.06 -11.23
N PRO A 99 -15.38 -14.07 -12.54
CA PRO A 99 -16.58 -13.42 -13.06
C PRO A 99 -17.86 -14.00 -12.45
N TYR A 100 -17.92 -15.29 -12.24
CA TYR A 100 -19.07 -15.94 -11.60
C TYR A 100 -19.12 -15.69 -10.10
N THR A 101 -18.00 -15.87 -9.39
CA THR A 101 -17.97 -15.63 -7.94
C THR A 101 -18.27 -14.17 -7.58
N LEU A 102 -18.03 -13.25 -8.50
CA LEU A 102 -18.42 -11.85 -8.36
C LEU A 102 -19.93 -11.69 -8.22
N LEU A 103 -20.75 -12.44 -8.97
CA LEU A 103 -22.22 -12.38 -8.84
C LEU A 103 -22.66 -12.69 -7.40
N GLY A 104 -22.10 -13.74 -6.78
CA GLY A 104 -22.36 -14.05 -5.38
C GLY A 104 -21.94 -12.91 -4.43
N LYS A 105 -20.81 -12.26 -4.69
CA LYS A 105 -20.35 -11.11 -3.90
C LYS A 105 -21.27 -9.88 -4.08
N ILE A 106 -21.79 -9.65 -5.28
CA ILE A 106 -22.76 -8.58 -5.57
C ILE A 106 -24.07 -8.86 -4.82
N HIS A 107 -24.60 -10.07 -4.90
CA HIS A 107 -25.83 -10.45 -4.16
C HIS A 107 -25.63 -10.32 -2.65
N LEU A 108 -24.45 -10.67 -2.15
CA LEU A 108 -24.13 -10.47 -0.74
C LEU A 108 -24.10 -8.99 -0.37
N ARG A 109 -23.52 -8.11 -1.22
CA ARG A 109 -23.49 -6.66 -1.00
C ARG A 109 -24.92 -6.07 -0.94
N GLU A 110 -25.86 -6.56 -1.76
CA GLU A 110 -27.26 -6.12 -1.70
C GLU A 110 -27.87 -6.33 -0.30
N THR A 111 -27.47 -7.39 0.41
CA THR A 111 -27.98 -7.66 1.77
C THR A 111 -27.54 -6.60 2.80
N TRP A 112 -26.39 -5.91 2.57
CA TRP A 112 -25.93 -4.84 3.46
C TRP A 112 -26.77 -3.58 3.32
N SER A 113 -27.24 -3.26 2.12
CA SER A 113 -28.10 -2.09 1.88
C SER A 113 -29.48 -2.21 2.55
N LEU A 114 -29.95 -3.45 2.76
CA LEU A 114 -31.22 -3.74 3.43
C LEU A 114 -31.12 -3.73 4.96
N LYS A 115 -29.93 -3.44 5.53
CA LYS A 115 -29.69 -3.41 6.99
C LYS A 115 -30.10 -4.69 7.73
N LEU A 116 -30.13 -5.84 7.06
CA LEU A 116 -30.43 -7.13 7.65
C LEU A 116 -29.35 -7.53 8.67
N GLY A 117 -29.71 -8.24 9.72
CA GLY A 117 -28.80 -8.92 10.63
C GLY A 117 -28.12 -10.13 9.97
N TRP A 118 -27.20 -10.77 10.67
CA TRP A 118 -26.47 -11.94 10.17
C TRP A 118 -27.35 -13.17 9.99
N ASP A 119 -28.35 -13.31 10.84
CA ASP A 119 -29.21 -14.50 10.93
C ASP A 119 -30.66 -14.20 10.54
N ASP A 120 -30.94 -12.98 10.07
CA ASP A 120 -32.25 -12.61 9.55
C ASP A 120 -32.52 -13.34 8.22
N PRO A 121 -33.76 -13.79 7.99
CA PRO A 121 -34.16 -14.38 6.73
C PRO A 121 -33.99 -13.41 5.56
N LEU A 122 -33.45 -13.88 4.46
CA LEU A 122 -33.35 -13.08 3.24
C LEU A 122 -34.75 -12.87 2.62
N PRO A 123 -35.07 -11.67 2.13
CA PRO A 123 -36.28 -11.43 1.36
C PRO A 123 -36.39 -12.37 0.16
N ILE A 124 -37.64 -12.67 -0.26
CA ILE A 124 -37.93 -13.65 -1.31
C ILE A 124 -37.14 -13.38 -2.60
N HIS A 125 -37.06 -12.11 -3.02
CA HIS A 125 -36.34 -11.74 -4.24
C HIS A 125 -34.84 -12.03 -4.16
N LEU A 126 -34.21 -11.83 -3.00
CA LEU A 126 -32.80 -12.17 -2.80
C LEU A 126 -32.63 -13.69 -2.65
N ARG A 127 -33.54 -14.35 -1.95
CA ARG A 127 -33.53 -15.81 -1.85
C ARG A 127 -33.56 -16.46 -3.23
N SER A 128 -34.43 -15.99 -4.14
CA SER A 128 -34.51 -16.49 -5.52
C SER A 128 -33.18 -16.33 -6.28
N LYS A 129 -32.50 -15.18 -6.15
CA LYS A 129 -31.17 -14.95 -6.75
C LYS A 129 -30.15 -15.96 -6.21
N TRP A 130 -30.17 -16.23 -4.90
CA TRP A 130 -29.25 -17.18 -4.28
C TRP A 130 -29.53 -18.64 -4.66
N VAL A 131 -30.81 -19.02 -4.77
CA VAL A 131 -31.18 -20.35 -5.28
C VAL A 131 -30.65 -20.54 -6.69
N HIS A 132 -30.87 -19.56 -7.58
CA HIS A 132 -30.36 -19.60 -8.94
C HIS A 132 -28.82 -19.69 -8.95
N PHE A 133 -28.13 -18.87 -8.15
CA PHE A 133 -26.69 -18.92 -8.03
C PHE A 133 -26.16 -20.29 -7.59
N PHE A 134 -26.77 -20.94 -6.59
CA PHE A 134 -26.32 -22.25 -6.14
C PHE A 134 -26.65 -23.37 -7.15
N CYS A 135 -27.78 -23.27 -7.85
CA CYS A 135 -28.13 -24.25 -8.89
C CYS A 135 -27.18 -24.18 -10.08
N SER A 136 -26.82 -22.99 -10.52
CA SER A 136 -25.90 -22.80 -11.67
C SER A 136 -24.44 -23.10 -11.32
N LEU A 137 -24.06 -23.09 -10.04
CA LEU A 137 -22.69 -23.30 -9.58
C LEU A 137 -22.09 -24.63 -10.06
N PHE A 138 -22.90 -25.72 -10.08
CA PHE A 138 -22.44 -27.05 -10.51
C PHE A 138 -22.08 -27.16 -12.00
N GLN A 139 -22.44 -26.15 -12.81
CA GLN A 139 -22.00 -26.11 -14.19
C GLN A 139 -20.49 -25.85 -14.33
N LEU A 140 -19.87 -25.24 -13.30
CA LEU A 140 -18.42 -25.05 -13.26
C LEU A 140 -17.65 -26.40 -13.24
N GLU A 141 -18.27 -27.47 -12.78
CA GLU A 141 -17.65 -28.81 -12.80
C GLU A 141 -17.44 -29.38 -14.22
N GLN A 142 -18.06 -28.76 -15.22
CA GLN A 142 -17.88 -29.14 -16.62
C GLN A 142 -16.64 -28.52 -17.26
N LEU A 143 -16.05 -27.48 -16.60
CA LEU A 143 -14.87 -26.82 -17.11
C LEU A 143 -13.65 -27.75 -17.04
N ARG A 144 -12.93 -27.82 -18.14
CA ARG A 144 -11.67 -28.56 -18.27
C ARG A 144 -10.62 -27.60 -18.83
N LEU A 145 -9.71 -27.17 -18.01
CA LEU A 145 -8.72 -26.16 -18.37
C LEU A 145 -7.34 -26.83 -18.50
N GLY A 146 -6.75 -26.77 -19.66
CA GLY A 146 -5.39 -27.30 -19.86
C GLY A 146 -4.42 -26.66 -18.87
N ARG A 147 -3.70 -27.48 -18.11
CA ARG A 147 -2.72 -27.02 -17.12
C ARG A 147 -1.45 -26.48 -17.78
N CYS A 148 -1.07 -27.05 -18.91
CA CYS A 148 0.13 -26.62 -19.63
C CYS A 148 -0.08 -25.22 -20.22
N LEU A 149 0.82 -24.30 -19.85
CA LEU A 149 0.80 -22.91 -20.31
C LEU A 149 1.77 -22.64 -21.46
N ARG A 150 2.46 -23.66 -21.94
CA ARG A 150 3.39 -23.58 -23.08
C ARG A 150 2.99 -24.58 -24.15
N PRO A 151 2.48 -24.14 -25.31
CA PRO A 151 2.20 -25.05 -26.43
C PRO A 151 3.50 -25.67 -26.97
N PRO A 152 3.45 -26.91 -27.46
CA PRO A 152 4.64 -27.64 -27.92
C PRO A 152 5.39 -26.93 -29.05
N ASP A 153 4.66 -26.23 -29.91
CA ASP A 153 5.14 -25.51 -31.10
C ASP A 153 5.46 -24.04 -30.83
N SER A 154 5.56 -23.64 -29.55
CA SER A 154 5.88 -22.27 -29.16
C SER A 154 7.34 -21.91 -29.41
N VAL A 155 7.57 -20.69 -29.88
CA VAL A 155 8.89 -20.11 -30.17
C VAL A 155 9.18 -18.92 -29.24
N GLY A 156 10.44 -18.81 -28.85
CA GLY A 156 10.92 -17.67 -28.09
C GLY A 156 10.43 -17.63 -26.65
N ARG A 157 10.23 -16.42 -26.12
CA ARG A 157 9.68 -16.14 -24.80
C ARG A 157 8.25 -15.66 -24.91
N PRO A 158 7.41 -15.92 -23.90
CA PRO A 158 6.03 -15.45 -23.92
C PRO A 158 5.92 -13.96 -23.59
N TRP A 159 4.82 -13.38 -24.00
CA TRP A 159 4.38 -12.06 -23.57
C TRP A 159 3.38 -12.18 -22.43
N LEU A 160 3.45 -11.24 -21.49
CA LEU A 160 2.47 -11.09 -20.41
C LEU A 160 1.56 -9.89 -20.71
N ILE A 161 0.27 -10.13 -20.88
CA ILE A 161 -0.71 -9.09 -21.13
C ILE A 161 -1.72 -9.04 -20.00
N ILE A 162 -1.85 -7.90 -19.35
CA ILE A 162 -2.72 -7.72 -18.19
C ILE A 162 -3.73 -6.63 -18.51
N PHE A 163 -4.99 -7.00 -18.55
CA PHE A 163 -6.12 -6.09 -18.71
C PHE A 163 -6.68 -5.70 -17.35
N SER A 164 -7.12 -4.47 -17.19
CA SER A 164 -7.79 -4.01 -15.98
C SER A 164 -8.98 -3.13 -16.28
N ASP A 165 -10.02 -3.25 -15.47
CA ASP A 165 -11.26 -2.49 -15.56
C ASP A 165 -11.84 -2.20 -14.18
N GLY A 166 -12.59 -1.10 -14.06
CA GLY A 166 -13.28 -0.69 -12.85
C GLY A 166 -14.64 -0.07 -13.11
N SER A 167 -15.66 -0.61 -12.46
CA SER A 167 -17.04 -0.14 -12.51
C SER A 167 -17.56 0.29 -11.12
N ASP A 168 -18.81 0.75 -11.06
CA ASP A 168 -19.51 1.06 -9.80
C ASP A 168 -19.71 -0.17 -8.89
N LEU A 169 -19.65 -1.38 -9.44
CA LEU A 169 -19.88 -2.63 -8.72
C LEU A 169 -18.60 -3.30 -8.23
N ALA A 170 -17.58 -3.32 -9.09
CA ALA A 170 -16.32 -4.04 -8.84
C ALA A 170 -15.16 -3.47 -9.65
N TYR A 171 -13.96 -3.90 -9.33
CA TYR A 171 -12.75 -3.63 -10.12
C TYR A 171 -11.85 -4.86 -10.11
N GLY A 172 -11.12 -5.05 -11.20
CA GLY A 172 -10.32 -6.26 -11.34
C GLY A 172 -9.28 -6.19 -12.43
N PHE A 173 -8.53 -7.28 -12.55
CA PHE A 173 -7.61 -7.52 -13.67
C PHE A 173 -7.68 -8.97 -14.13
N ALA A 174 -7.40 -9.19 -15.41
CA ALA A 174 -7.19 -10.51 -16.01
C ALA A 174 -5.84 -10.51 -16.73
N ALA A 175 -5.01 -11.52 -16.45
CA ALA A 175 -3.67 -11.67 -17.00
C ALA A 175 -3.61 -12.86 -17.92
N TYR A 176 -3.06 -12.65 -19.11
CA TYR A 176 -2.90 -13.63 -20.16
C TYR A 176 -1.43 -13.83 -20.49
N ILE A 177 -1.06 -15.09 -20.75
CA ILE A 177 0.19 -15.43 -21.42
C ILE A 177 -0.07 -15.57 -22.91
N ARG A 178 0.82 -15.02 -23.74
CA ARG A 178 0.75 -15.11 -25.20
C ARG A 178 2.05 -15.66 -25.74
N TRP A 179 1.95 -16.71 -26.53
CA TRP A 179 3.08 -17.33 -27.21
C TRP A 179 2.98 -17.13 -28.71
N ARG A 180 4.12 -16.96 -29.35
CA ARG A 180 4.24 -17.08 -30.81
C ARG A 180 4.46 -18.55 -31.15
N LEU A 181 3.79 -19.05 -32.19
CA LEU A 181 3.92 -20.41 -32.69
C LEU A 181 4.87 -20.48 -33.90
N ASN A 182 5.35 -21.68 -34.21
CA ASN A 182 6.18 -21.92 -35.40
C ASN A 182 5.48 -21.54 -36.70
N SER A 183 4.13 -21.64 -36.75
CA SER A 183 3.30 -21.20 -37.90
C SER A 183 3.32 -19.69 -38.12
N GLY A 184 3.77 -18.91 -37.13
CA GLY A 184 3.65 -17.46 -37.10
C GLY A 184 2.39 -16.96 -36.37
N ASP A 185 1.45 -17.85 -36.05
CA ASP A 185 0.25 -17.55 -35.29
C ASP A 185 0.55 -17.31 -33.84
N TYR A 186 -0.49 -16.97 -33.06
CA TYR A 186 -0.37 -16.72 -31.61
C TYR A 186 -1.31 -17.64 -30.83
N TRP A 187 -0.86 -18.06 -29.68
CA TRP A 187 -1.65 -18.82 -28.71
C TRP A 187 -1.73 -18.03 -27.40
N CYS A 188 -2.93 -17.94 -26.83
CA CYS A 188 -3.18 -17.20 -25.63
C CYS A 188 -3.91 -18.04 -24.59
N ARG A 189 -3.62 -17.79 -23.31
CA ARG A 189 -4.31 -18.43 -22.18
C ARG A 189 -4.36 -17.51 -20.95
N LEU A 190 -5.51 -17.51 -20.27
CA LEU A 190 -5.65 -16.87 -18.97
C LEU A 190 -4.78 -17.59 -17.95
N ILE A 191 -3.98 -16.85 -17.20
CA ILE A 191 -3.11 -17.37 -16.15
C ILE A 191 -3.53 -16.95 -14.75
N MET A 192 -4.10 -15.76 -14.62
CA MET A 192 -4.55 -15.22 -13.35
C MET A 192 -5.59 -14.14 -13.56
N ALA A 193 -6.61 -14.13 -12.71
CA ALA A 193 -7.52 -13.00 -12.61
C ALA A 193 -7.81 -12.69 -11.13
N LYS A 194 -8.21 -11.47 -10.85
CA LYS A 194 -8.64 -11.08 -9.51
C LYS A 194 -9.63 -9.94 -9.59
N CYS A 195 -10.73 -10.06 -8.86
CA CYS A 195 -11.69 -8.97 -8.70
C CYS A 195 -11.92 -8.63 -7.23
N ARG A 196 -12.31 -7.40 -7.00
CA ARG A 196 -12.75 -6.88 -5.71
C ARG A 196 -14.04 -6.11 -5.89
N ILE A 197 -14.97 -6.31 -4.99
CA ILE A 197 -16.21 -5.55 -4.95
C ILE A 197 -15.92 -4.08 -4.59
N ALA A 198 -16.69 -3.16 -5.17
CA ALA A 198 -16.56 -1.75 -4.87
C ALA A 198 -16.82 -1.46 -3.38
N PRO A 199 -16.11 -0.52 -2.76
CA PRO A 199 -16.36 -0.10 -1.39
C PRO A 199 -17.80 0.40 -1.18
N VAL A 200 -18.28 0.33 0.05
CA VAL A 200 -19.60 0.86 0.43
C VAL A 200 -19.67 2.38 0.20
N ASN A 201 -18.60 3.09 0.54
CA ASN A 201 -18.48 4.51 0.21
C ASN A 201 -18.25 4.65 -1.29
N LYS A 202 -19.21 5.29 -1.95
CA LYS A 202 -19.21 5.44 -3.40
C LYS A 202 -17.95 6.17 -3.87
N LEU A 203 -17.20 5.54 -4.76
CA LEU A 203 -16.07 6.13 -5.46
C LEU A 203 -16.51 6.56 -6.86
N SER A 204 -15.79 7.51 -7.45
CA SER A 204 -16.01 7.87 -8.86
C SER A 204 -15.47 6.78 -9.80
N THR A 205 -15.99 6.69 -11.01
CA THR A 205 -15.54 5.73 -12.02
C THR A 205 -14.02 5.81 -12.24
N PRO A 206 -13.40 7.00 -12.43
CA PRO A 206 -11.94 7.08 -12.56
C PRO A 206 -11.17 6.58 -11.32
N GLN A 207 -11.75 6.70 -10.12
CA GLN A 207 -11.14 6.14 -8.91
C GLN A 207 -11.23 4.62 -8.88
N MET A 208 -12.31 4.04 -9.40
CA MET A 208 -12.46 2.59 -9.50
C MET A 208 -11.51 1.99 -10.55
N GLU A 209 -11.43 2.62 -11.73
CA GLU A 209 -10.48 2.26 -12.78
C GLU A 209 -9.02 2.37 -12.31
N LEU A 210 -8.69 3.45 -11.56
CA LEU A 210 -7.36 3.59 -10.96
C LEU A 210 -7.06 2.50 -9.92
N ASN A 211 -8.08 2.05 -9.16
CA ASN A 211 -7.92 0.91 -8.25
C ASN A 211 -7.65 -0.39 -9.02
N ALA A 212 -8.31 -0.58 -10.17
CA ALA A 212 -8.06 -1.72 -11.06
C ALA A 212 -6.62 -1.72 -11.57
N ALA A 213 -6.12 -0.56 -12.02
CA ALA A 213 -4.73 -0.38 -12.46
C ALA A 213 -3.72 -0.69 -11.33
N VAL A 214 -3.97 -0.28 -10.10
CA VAL A 214 -3.14 -0.66 -8.93
C VAL A 214 -3.18 -2.17 -8.68
N LEU A 215 -4.38 -2.77 -8.81
CA LEU A 215 -4.54 -4.20 -8.59
C LEU A 215 -3.83 -5.01 -9.67
N SER A 216 -3.88 -4.58 -10.95
CA SER A 216 -3.18 -5.20 -12.08
C SER A 216 -1.66 -5.15 -11.89
N LYS A 217 -1.14 -4.01 -11.47
CA LYS A 217 0.28 -3.85 -11.14
C LYS A 217 0.74 -4.80 -10.03
N ARG A 218 -0.09 -4.96 -8.99
CA ARG A 218 0.20 -5.94 -7.92
C ARG A 218 0.15 -7.36 -8.42
N GLY A 219 -0.81 -7.66 -9.32
CA GLY A 219 -0.91 -8.95 -10.01
C GLY A 219 0.33 -9.25 -10.84
N ARG A 220 0.80 -8.29 -11.66
CA ARG A 220 2.05 -8.39 -12.41
C ARG A 220 3.21 -8.80 -11.52
N LYS A 221 3.42 -8.10 -10.40
CA LYS A 221 4.50 -8.41 -9.47
C LYS A 221 4.44 -9.84 -8.92
N VAL A 222 3.25 -10.36 -8.66
CA VAL A 222 3.06 -11.75 -8.21
C VAL A 222 3.40 -12.72 -9.33
N ILE A 223 2.88 -12.49 -10.54
CA ILE A 223 3.11 -13.35 -11.70
C ILE A 223 4.61 -13.42 -12.02
N GLU A 224 5.29 -12.27 -12.15
CA GLU A 224 6.73 -12.21 -12.45
C GLU A 224 7.59 -12.91 -11.37
N LYS A 225 7.16 -12.86 -10.11
CA LYS A 225 7.89 -13.48 -9.01
C LYS A 225 7.67 -15.00 -8.92
N GLU A 226 6.44 -15.45 -9.10
CA GLU A 226 6.06 -16.85 -8.82
C GLU A 226 6.13 -17.73 -10.07
N MET A 227 5.92 -17.17 -11.27
CA MET A 227 6.14 -17.89 -12.52
C MET A 227 7.63 -17.94 -12.86
N ARG A 228 8.18 -19.12 -12.99
CA ARG A 228 9.58 -19.34 -13.40
C ARG A 228 9.77 -19.16 -14.89
N LEU A 229 9.16 -18.10 -15.46
CA LEU A 229 9.21 -17.76 -16.88
C LEU A 229 9.74 -16.33 -17.02
N GLU A 230 10.63 -16.12 -17.97
CA GLU A 230 11.04 -14.79 -18.40
C GLU A 230 10.12 -14.33 -19.52
N PHE A 231 9.49 -13.20 -19.34
CA PHE A 231 8.63 -12.59 -20.36
C PHE A 231 9.48 -11.72 -21.29
N GLU A 232 9.20 -11.80 -22.60
CA GLU A 232 9.82 -10.94 -23.61
C GLU A 232 9.27 -9.52 -23.51
N GLU A 233 7.94 -9.42 -23.44
CA GLU A 233 7.23 -8.16 -23.24
C GLU A 233 6.16 -8.28 -22.17
N VAL A 234 5.86 -7.15 -21.53
CA VAL A 234 4.81 -7.04 -20.52
C VAL A 234 3.96 -5.83 -20.83
N TRP A 235 2.67 -6.05 -21.09
CA TRP A 235 1.70 -4.99 -21.33
C TRP A 235 0.69 -4.91 -20.19
N GLN A 236 0.44 -3.70 -19.71
CA GLN A 236 -0.64 -3.39 -18.77
C GLN A 236 -1.65 -2.49 -19.48
N ILE A 237 -2.83 -3.03 -19.75
CA ILE A 237 -3.83 -2.42 -20.62
C ILE A 237 -4.98 -1.90 -19.76
N VAL A 238 -5.34 -0.64 -19.99
CA VAL A 238 -6.51 0.03 -19.44
C VAL A 238 -7.40 0.52 -20.57
N ASP A 239 -8.70 0.58 -20.37
CA ASP A 239 -9.66 1.15 -21.33
C ASP A 239 -10.04 2.60 -21.00
N SER A 240 -9.50 3.14 -19.94
CA SER A 240 -9.68 4.54 -19.54
C SER A 240 -8.51 5.41 -19.95
N GLU A 241 -8.70 6.26 -20.97
CA GLU A 241 -7.71 7.29 -21.32
C GLU A 241 -7.42 8.25 -20.16
N THR A 242 -8.42 8.48 -19.32
CA THR A 242 -8.28 9.31 -18.12
C THR A 242 -7.28 8.71 -17.14
N VAL A 243 -7.41 7.41 -16.85
CA VAL A 243 -6.47 6.71 -15.95
C VAL A 243 -5.07 6.65 -16.54
N LEU A 244 -4.94 6.34 -17.83
CA LEU A 244 -3.63 6.36 -18.50
C LEU A 244 -2.97 7.74 -18.40
N SER A 245 -3.74 8.81 -18.64
CA SER A 245 -3.24 10.18 -18.48
C SER A 245 -2.87 10.51 -17.03
N MET A 246 -3.61 9.98 -16.04
CA MET A 246 -3.29 10.16 -14.62
C MET A 246 -1.97 9.51 -14.23
N ILE A 247 -1.73 8.27 -14.65
CA ILE A 247 -0.49 7.53 -14.32
C ILE A 247 0.75 8.08 -15.02
N ASN A 248 0.57 8.75 -16.15
CA ASN A 248 1.66 9.43 -16.87
C ASN A 248 2.03 10.80 -16.28
N LYS A 249 1.17 11.38 -15.41
CA LYS A 249 1.46 12.64 -14.72
C LYS A 249 2.06 12.38 -13.33
N THR A 250 2.88 13.29 -12.84
CA THR A 250 3.50 13.19 -11.50
C THR A 250 2.47 13.05 -10.39
N SER A 251 2.61 12.05 -9.53
CA SER A 251 1.66 11.72 -8.45
C SER A 251 1.39 12.88 -7.47
N THR A 252 2.37 13.78 -7.28
CA THR A 252 2.23 14.95 -6.39
C THR A 252 1.19 15.97 -6.86
N ARG A 253 0.82 15.96 -8.15
CA ARG A 253 -0.21 16.82 -8.72
C ARG A 253 -1.62 16.46 -8.27
N PHE A 254 -1.83 15.27 -7.76
CA PHE A 254 -3.15 14.75 -7.40
C PHE A 254 -3.43 14.86 -5.90
N LYS A 255 -4.72 14.78 -5.53
CA LYS A 255 -5.17 14.65 -4.14
C LYS A 255 -4.61 13.36 -3.53
N VAL A 256 -4.73 13.22 -2.22
CA VAL A 256 -4.11 12.11 -1.48
C VAL A 256 -4.55 10.74 -2.00
N TYR A 257 -5.83 10.58 -2.33
CA TYR A 257 -6.39 9.31 -2.79
C TYR A 257 -5.75 8.83 -4.09
N GLU A 258 -5.75 9.68 -5.10
CA GLU A 258 -5.20 9.40 -6.42
C GLU A 258 -3.67 9.41 -6.37
N GLY A 259 -3.08 10.40 -5.72
CA GLY A 259 -1.62 10.56 -5.66
C GLY A 259 -0.88 9.37 -5.04
N VAL A 260 -1.45 8.74 -4.00
CA VAL A 260 -0.86 7.53 -3.39
C VAL A 260 -0.88 6.35 -4.38
N ARG A 261 -1.97 6.18 -5.13
CA ARG A 261 -2.14 5.09 -6.09
C ARG A 261 -1.25 5.26 -7.31
N ILE A 262 -1.24 6.46 -7.88
CA ILE A 262 -0.35 6.81 -8.99
C ILE A 262 1.11 6.61 -8.57
N GLY A 263 1.48 7.09 -7.38
CA GLY A 263 2.83 6.90 -6.84
C GLY A 263 3.20 5.43 -6.63
N GLU A 264 2.25 4.56 -6.24
CA GLU A 264 2.47 3.12 -6.15
C GLU A 264 2.72 2.47 -7.51
N ILE A 265 2.00 2.89 -8.55
CA ILE A 265 2.20 2.39 -9.93
C ILE A 265 3.59 2.83 -10.43
N GLN A 266 3.92 4.12 -10.31
CA GLN A 266 5.18 4.70 -10.78
C GLN A 266 6.41 4.13 -10.07
N ALA A 267 6.32 3.90 -8.76
CA ALA A 267 7.42 3.33 -7.98
C ALA A 267 7.78 1.88 -8.39
N ALA A 268 6.85 1.13 -8.99
CA ALA A 268 7.09 -0.23 -9.42
C ALA A 268 7.90 -0.35 -10.70
N THR A 269 7.84 0.69 -11.54
CA THR A 269 8.48 0.74 -12.86
C THR A 269 9.64 1.74 -12.88
N ASN A 270 10.06 2.24 -11.72
CA ASN A 270 11.04 3.33 -11.61
C ASN A 270 10.68 4.57 -12.47
N GLY A 271 9.36 4.79 -12.68
CA GLY A 271 8.85 5.88 -13.50
C GLY A 271 8.74 5.56 -15.00
N ASP A 272 9.18 4.40 -15.45
CA ASP A 272 8.94 3.95 -16.83
C ASP A 272 7.51 3.45 -17.00
N MET A 273 6.74 4.16 -17.82
CA MET A 273 5.34 3.86 -18.12
C MET A 273 5.16 3.24 -19.52
N SER A 274 6.23 2.83 -20.19
CA SER A 274 6.19 2.28 -21.55
C SER A 274 5.32 1.03 -21.67
N CYS A 275 5.24 0.24 -20.60
CA CYS A 275 4.42 -0.97 -20.55
C CYS A 275 2.91 -0.70 -20.35
N TRP A 276 2.50 0.57 -20.14
CA TRP A 276 1.10 0.93 -19.98
C TRP A 276 0.53 1.49 -21.29
N ALA A 277 -0.60 0.92 -21.69
CA ALA A 277 -1.29 1.35 -22.89
C ALA A 277 -2.80 1.40 -22.68
N TRP A 278 -3.45 2.23 -23.47
CA TRP A 278 -4.89 2.25 -23.63
C TRP A 278 -5.30 1.35 -24.81
N MET A 279 -6.40 0.64 -24.61
CA MET A 279 -7.10 -0.11 -25.66
C MET A 279 -8.60 0.11 -25.53
N SER A 280 -9.33 0.02 -26.63
CA SER A 280 -10.80 0.10 -26.62
C SER A 280 -11.42 -0.94 -25.69
N GLY A 281 -12.38 -0.51 -24.84
CA GLY A 281 -13.10 -1.38 -23.91
C GLY A 281 -13.82 -2.57 -24.56
N TYR A 282 -14.11 -2.49 -25.86
CA TYR A 282 -14.68 -3.60 -26.64
C TYR A 282 -13.81 -4.88 -26.58
N HIS A 283 -12.49 -4.71 -26.47
CA HIS A 283 -11.52 -5.81 -26.41
C HIS A 283 -11.08 -6.13 -24.97
N ASN A 284 -11.62 -5.44 -23.95
CA ASN A 284 -11.16 -5.60 -22.58
C ASN A 284 -11.89 -6.76 -21.86
N PRO A 285 -11.25 -7.93 -21.67
CA PRO A 285 -11.86 -9.05 -20.98
C PRO A 285 -12.07 -8.78 -19.47
N ALA A 286 -11.41 -7.77 -18.91
CA ALA A 286 -11.58 -7.40 -17.51
C ALA A 286 -12.97 -6.82 -17.21
N ASP A 287 -13.77 -6.41 -18.24
CA ASP A 287 -15.18 -6.06 -18.09
C ASP A 287 -16.01 -7.20 -17.46
N TRP A 288 -15.61 -8.45 -17.68
CA TRP A 288 -16.24 -9.61 -17.03
C TRP A 288 -16.04 -9.62 -15.52
N LEU A 289 -14.96 -9.03 -15.03
CA LEU A 289 -14.64 -8.92 -13.60
C LEU A 289 -15.36 -7.76 -12.90
N THR A 290 -16.04 -6.92 -13.68
CA THR A 290 -16.76 -5.77 -13.14
C THR A 290 -18.26 -5.90 -13.23
N ARG A 291 -18.76 -6.74 -14.15
CA ARG A 291 -20.20 -7.01 -14.36
C ARG A 291 -20.63 -8.40 -13.92
N GLY A 292 -19.71 -9.35 -13.88
CA GLY A 292 -19.99 -10.76 -13.65
C GLY A 292 -20.46 -11.50 -14.90
N ARG A 293 -20.35 -12.83 -14.87
CA ARG A 293 -20.82 -13.73 -15.92
C ARG A 293 -21.37 -15.01 -15.34
N THR A 294 -22.31 -15.63 -16.04
CA THR A 294 -22.86 -16.93 -15.67
C THR A 294 -21.91 -18.07 -16.05
N PRO A 295 -22.06 -19.27 -15.48
CA PRO A 295 -21.19 -20.39 -15.85
C PRO A 295 -21.31 -20.80 -17.32
N GLU A 296 -22.49 -20.61 -17.94
CA GLU A 296 -22.72 -20.90 -19.37
C GLU A 296 -21.86 -19.99 -20.26
N GLU A 297 -21.72 -18.71 -19.88
CA GLU A 297 -20.85 -17.76 -20.59
C GLU A 297 -19.37 -18.09 -20.41
N LEU A 298 -19.00 -18.72 -19.29
CA LEU A 298 -17.63 -19.18 -18.98
C LEU A 298 -17.26 -20.51 -19.65
N ASN A 299 -17.88 -20.88 -20.76
CA ASN A 299 -17.53 -22.12 -21.49
C ASN A 299 -16.06 -22.12 -21.96
N GLN A 300 -15.51 -23.29 -22.29
CA GLN A 300 -14.09 -23.46 -22.64
C GLN A 300 -13.64 -22.65 -23.86
N ASP A 301 -14.54 -22.36 -24.82
CA ASP A 301 -14.24 -21.64 -26.05
C ASP A 301 -14.37 -20.12 -25.86
N SER A 302 -14.77 -19.68 -24.69
CA SER A 302 -14.96 -18.25 -24.42
C SER A 302 -13.65 -17.48 -24.48
N HIS A 303 -13.76 -16.22 -24.89
CA HIS A 303 -12.63 -15.26 -24.87
C HIS A 303 -12.06 -15.03 -23.46
N TRP A 304 -12.78 -15.44 -22.43
CA TRP A 304 -12.28 -15.37 -21.07
C TRP A 304 -11.04 -16.25 -20.86
N TRP A 305 -11.06 -17.49 -21.38
CA TRP A 305 -9.94 -18.43 -21.23
C TRP A 305 -8.85 -18.21 -22.25
N ASN A 306 -9.26 -17.95 -23.49
CA ASN A 306 -8.37 -17.94 -24.65
C ASN A 306 -7.86 -16.52 -24.96
N GLY A 307 -8.33 -15.51 -24.23
CA GLY A 307 -8.05 -14.10 -24.52
C GLY A 307 -8.93 -13.53 -25.64
N PRO A 308 -9.05 -12.22 -25.72
CA PRO A 308 -9.82 -11.56 -26.77
C PRO A 308 -9.18 -11.78 -28.14
N PRO A 309 -9.97 -11.80 -29.24
CA PRO A 309 -9.49 -12.06 -30.60
C PRO A 309 -8.33 -11.18 -31.05
N ILE A 310 -8.23 -9.96 -30.49
CA ILE A 310 -7.16 -9.03 -30.84
C ILE A 310 -5.77 -9.57 -30.47
N LEU A 311 -5.66 -10.43 -29.41
CA LEU A 311 -4.39 -11.01 -29.02
C LEU A 311 -3.83 -12.04 -30.00
N TYR A 312 -4.62 -12.48 -30.99
CA TYR A 312 -4.19 -13.38 -32.05
C TYR A 312 -3.66 -12.63 -33.28
N LYS A 313 -3.62 -11.30 -33.21
CA LYS A 313 -3.10 -10.42 -34.25
C LYS A 313 -1.73 -9.87 -33.89
N PRO A 314 -0.93 -9.39 -34.83
CA PRO A 314 0.26 -8.60 -34.57
C PRO A 314 -0.05 -7.40 -33.70
N VAL A 315 0.93 -6.97 -32.86
CA VAL A 315 0.72 -5.89 -31.87
C VAL A 315 0.40 -4.54 -32.52
N GLU A 316 0.87 -4.34 -33.75
CA GLU A 316 0.62 -3.13 -34.54
C GLU A 316 -0.87 -2.94 -34.84
N GLU A 317 -1.63 -4.04 -34.89
CA GLU A 317 -3.08 -4.02 -35.12
C GLU A 317 -3.91 -3.85 -33.85
N TRP A 318 -3.30 -3.86 -32.66
CA TRP A 318 -4.04 -3.76 -31.38
C TRP A 318 -4.62 -2.37 -31.13
N GLY A 319 -4.19 -1.37 -31.90
CA GLY A 319 -4.66 0.00 -31.70
C GLY A 319 -4.28 0.59 -30.36
N LEU A 320 -3.15 0.14 -29.79
CA LEU A 320 -2.64 0.62 -28.52
C LEU A 320 -2.27 2.10 -28.61
N LYS A 321 -2.67 2.86 -27.59
CA LYS A 321 -2.21 4.23 -27.40
C LYS A 321 -1.41 4.28 -26.10
N SER A 322 -0.13 4.59 -26.21
CA SER A 322 0.76 4.81 -25.06
C SER A 322 1.05 6.31 -24.89
N GLY A 323 1.53 6.70 -23.69
CA GLY A 323 1.96 8.06 -23.43
C GLY A 323 0.88 9.14 -23.50
N LEU A 324 -0.41 8.78 -23.50
CA LEU A 324 -1.51 9.75 -23.51
C LEU A 324 -1.40 10.73 -22.34
N GLN A 325 -1.39 12.03 -22.67
CA GLN A 325 -1.46 13.11 -21.71
C GLN A 325 -2.60 14.05 -22.11
N LYS A 326 -3.71 13.99 -21.38
CA LYS A 326 -4.78 14.98 -21.55
C LYS A 326 -4.32 16.30 -20.94
N GLU A 327 -4.43 17.39 -21.69
CA GLU A 327 -4.16 18.74 -21.21
C GLU A 327 -5.21 19.24 -20.22
N GLU A 328 -6.43 18.74 -20.32
CA GLU A 328 -7.54 19.07 -19.43
C GLU A 328 -7.28 18.64 -17.98
N ALA A 329 -7.92 19.32 -17.04
CA ALA A 329 -7.83 19.00 -15.63
C ALA A 329 -8.39 17.60 -15.36
N LEU A 330 -7.54 16.70 -14.88
CA LEU A 330 -7.92 15.32 -14.56
C LEU A 330 -8.65 15.21 -13.23
N PRO A 331 -9.51 14.19 -13.06
CA PRO A 331 -10.18 13.92 -11.79
C PRO A 331 -9.18 13.79 -10.64
N GLY A 332 -9.45 14.48 -9.55
CA GLY A 332 -8.54 14.48 -8.38
C GLY A 332 -7.27 15.30 -8.54
N GLU A 333 -7.02 15.91 -9.68
CA GLU A 333 -5.90 16.85 -9.86
C GLU A 333 -6.12 18.07 -8.97
N LYS A 334 -5.08 18.49 -8.26
CA LYS A 334 -5.12 19.70 -7.45
C LYS A 334 -5.19 20.90 -8.39
N LYS A 335 -6.16 21.76 -8.19
CA LYS A 335 -6.12 23.07 -8.83
C LYS A 335 -4.82 23.73 -8.40
N MET A 336 -3.87 23.81 -9.30
CA MET A 336 -2.72 24.66 -9.09
C MET A 336 -3.28 26.10 -9.09
N CYS A 337 -3.50 26.63 -7.89
CA CYS A 337 -3.45 28.08 -7.80
C CYS A 337 -2.04 28.43 -8.28
N SER A 338 -1.94 29.01 -9.44
CA SER A 338 -0.77 29.75 -9.82
C SER A 338 -0.67 30.94 -8.86
N THR A 339 -0.25 30.67 -7.62
CA THR A 339 0.51 31.68 -6.93
C THR A 339 1.68 31.90 -7.88
N ALA A 340 1.68 33.05 -8.54
CA ALA A 340 2.88 33.56 -9.16
C ALA A 340 4.00 33.21 -8.17
N VAL A 341 4.88 32.29 -8.54
CA VAL A 341 6.09 32.04 -7.78
C VAL A 341 6.84 33.36 -7.99
N ALA A 342 6.61 34.30 -7.04
CA ALA A 342 7.53 35.37 -6.87
C ALA A 342 8.87 34.68 -6.87
N ARG A 343 9.73 34.97 -7.84
CA ARG A 343 11.11 34.48 -7.86
C ARG A 343 11.64 34.74 -6.47
N THR A 344 11.56 33.73 -5.63
CA THR A 344 12.19 33.77 -4.33
C THR A 344 13.65 33.68 -4.68
N ASP A 345 14.35 34.77 -4.51
CA ASP A 345 15.81 34.76 -4.49
C ASP A 345 16.23 33.53 -3.69
N PRO A 346 17.24 32.77 -4.16
CA PRO A 346 17.68 31.58 -3.48
C PRO A 346 17.88 31.92 -2.00
N PRO A 347 17.44 31.06 -1.08
CA PRO A 347 17.48 31.36 0.35
C PRO A 347 18.92 31.75 0.71
N LEU A 348 19.10 32.92 1.31
CA LEU A 348 20.41 33.45 1.70
C LEU A 348 21.25 32.43 2.49
N ILE A 349 20.57 31.51 3.19
CA ILE A 349 21.18 30.47 3.99
C ILE A 349 20.44 29.15 3.74
N VAL A 350 21.17 28.14 3.26
CA VAL A 350 20.68 26.76 3.12
C VAL A 350 20.95 26.02 4.43
N TYR A 351 19.95 26.05 5.34
CA TYR A 351 20.11 25.50 6.69
C TYR A 351 20.33 23.99 6.74
N GLU A 352 19.86 23.24 5.75
CA GLU A 352 20.03 21.80 5.62
C GLU A 352 21.50 21.35 5.53
N ARG A 353 22.38 22.25 5.09
CA ARG A 353 23.83 21.99 5.02
C ARG A 353 24.55 22.03 6.37
N PHE A 354 23.87 22.53 7.40
CA PHE A 354 24.47 22.72 8.71
C PHE A 354 23.95 21.71 9.72
N ARG A 355 24.87 21.09 10.45
CA ARG A 355 24.56 20.20 11.58
C ARG A 355 24.32 20.92 12.91
N ASN A 356 24.71 22.19 13.01
CA ASN A 356 24.64 22.95 14.24
C ASN A 356 24.35 24.41 13.94
N ILE A 357 23.31 24.95 14.59
CA ILE A 357 22.90 26.35 14.44
C ILE A 357 23.96 27.33 14.95
N ASN A 358 24.74 26.96 15.95
CA ASN A 358 25.81 27.81 16.48
C ASN A 358 26.86 28.13 15.41
N ARG A 359 27.16 27.16 14.51
CA ARG A 359 28.09 27.39 13.40
C ARG A 359 27.55 28.43 12.43
N VAL A 360 26.24 28.40 12.14
CA VAL A 360 25.57 29.40 11.28
C VAL A 360 25.68 30.79 11.91
N ILE A 361 25.30 30.89 13.21
CA ILE A 361 25.34 32.16 13.95
C ILE A 361 26.76 32.71 13.99
N TRP A 362 27.76 31.88 14.22
CA TRP A 362 29.15 32.27 14.33
C TRP A 362 29.73 32.76 13.00
N VAL A 363 29.43 32.06 11.89
CA VAL A 363 29.81 32.50 10.54
C VAL A 363 29.18 33.86 10.22
N LEU A 364 27.89 34.02 10.51
CA LEU A 364 27.19 35.29 10.27
C LEU A 364 27.71 36.44 11.14
N ALA A 365 28.06 36.17 12.40
CA ALA A 365 28.65 37.14 13.29
C ALA A 365 30.01 37.66 12.74
N ARG A 366 30.84 36.75 12.24
CA ARG A 366 32.10 37.09 11.58
C ARG A 366 31.89 37.92 10.31
N LEU A 367 31.01 37.47 9.42
CA LEU A 367 30.72 38.19 8.17
C LEU A 367 30.22 39.58 8.45
N LYS A 368 29.31 39.75 9.44
CA LYS A 368 28.84 41.11 9.84
C LYS A 368 29.93 41.96 10.44
N ASN A 369 30.85 41.40 11.21
CA ASN A 369 31.98 42.12 11.77
C ASN A 369 32.92 42.62 10.66
N ILE A 370 33.23 41.78 9.68
CA ILE A 370 34.03 42.13 8.52
C ILE A 370 33.35 43.26 7.70
N ALA A 371 32.03 43.11 7.47
CA ALA A 371 31.27 44.10 6.69
C ALA A 371 31.19 45.47 7.39
N ARG A 372 31.17 45.53 8.72
CA ARG A 372 31.18 46.76 9.49
C ARG A 372 32.56 47.46 9.49
N ASN A 373 33.63 46.70 9.61
CA ASN A 373 34.97 47.22 9.79
C ASN A 373 35.69 47.58 8.48
N LYS A 374 35.10 47.24 7.29
CA LYS A 374 35.64 47.48 5.94
C LYS A 374 37.11 47.10 5.70
N THR A 375 37.76 46.43 6.67
CA THR A 375 39.17 46.03 6.62
C THR A 375 39.33 44.55 6.85
N PHE A 376 40.03 43.89 5.94
CA PHE A 376 40.39 42.46 5.99
C PHE A 376 41.71 42.27 6.77
N SER A 377 41.93 42.99 7.88
CA SER A 377 43.12 42.74 8.68
C SER A 377 42.87 41.52 9.59
N ALA A 378 43.70 40.49 9.50
CA ALA A 378 43.52 39.17 10.12
C ALA A 378 43.36 39.26 11.65
N GLY A 379 43.85 40.29 12.30
CA GLY A 379 43.74 40.43 13.76
C GLY A 379 42.36 40.86 14.27
N ASN A 380 41.71 41.83 13.62
CA ASN A 380 40.44 42.38 14.10
C ASN A 380 39.20 41.58 13.67
N ALA A 381 39.30 40.77 12.59
CA ALA A 381 38.21 39.93 12.13
C ALA A 381 37.95 38.71 13.03
N MET A 382 38.89 38.38 13.92
CA MET A 382 38.80 37.20 14.80
C MET A 382 38.04 37.46 16.12
N GLN A 383 37.91 38.71 16.59
CA GLN A 383 37.22 38.99 17.85
C GLN A 383 35.71 39.12 17.68
N VAL A 384 35.01 37.99 17.88
CA VAL A 384 33.54 37.96 17.93
C VAL A 384 33.07 38.17 19.35
N THR A 385 32.39 39.27 19.63
CA THR A 385 31.81 39.58 20.95
C THR A 385 30.46 38.89 21.14
N ALA A 386 30.00 38.78 22.40
CA ALA A 386 28.66 38.25 22.71
C ALA A 386 27.54 39.03 21.99
N GLN A 387 27.70 40.34 21.82
CA GLN A 387 26.74 41.17 21.09
C GLN A 387 26.70 40.82 19.60
N HIS A 388 27.83 40.53 18.97
CA HIS A 388 27.86 40.08 17.56
C HIS A 388 27.12 38.74 17.38
N LEU A 389 27.22 37.85 18.32
CA LEU A 389 26.48 36.57 18.31
C LEU A 389 24.98 36.79 18.48
N LYS A 390 24.57 37.70 19.38
CA LYS A 390 23.15 38.05 19.60
C LYS A 390 22.57 38.68 18.32
N ASP A 391 23.27 39.62 17.71
CA ASP A 391 22.85 40.29 16.46
C ASP A 391 22.75 39.29 15.28
N ALA A 392 23.63 38.30 15.23
CA ALA A 392 23.60 37.25 14.22
C ALA A 392 22.42 36.25 14.46
N GLU A 393 22.16 35.92 15.70
CA GLU A 393 21.02 35.09 16.07
C GLU A 393 19.69 35.79 15.74
N ASP A 394 19.58 37.08 16.03
CA ASP A 394 18.42 37.90 15.69
C ASP A 394 18.20 38.00 14.18
N PHE A 395 19.28 38.12 13.42
CA PHE A 395 19.23 38.08 11.96
C PHE A 395 18.70 36.76 11.42
N VAL A 396 19.17 35.64 11.95
CA VAL A 396 18.68 34.29 11.60
C VAL A 396 17.19 34.18 11.90
N VAL A 397 16.75 34.58 13.09
CA VAL A 397 15.34 34.54 13.50
C VAL A 397 14.49 35.41 12.57
N LYS A 398 14.89 36.63 12.25
CA LYS A 398 14.19 37.52 11.31
C LYS A 398 14.07 36.88 9.92
N ASN A 399 15.15 36.31 9.42
CA ASN A 399 15.15 35.66 8.11
C ASN A 399 14.17 34.46 8.07
N ILE A 400 14.11 33.68 9.13
CA ILE A 400 13.14 32.57 9.26
C ILE A 400 11.71 33.12 9.33
N GLN A 401 11.48 34.20 10.08
CA GLN A 401 10.15 34.78 10.26
C GLN A 401 9.61 35.43 8.98
N LYS A 402 10.44 35.85 8.06
CA LYS A 402 10.02 36.31 6.72
C LYS A 402 9.19 35.25 5.98
N THR A 403 9.50 33.98 6.17
CA THR A 403 8.76 32.87 5.53
C THR A 403 7.31 32.74 6.01
N MET A 404 6.97 33.33 7.13
CA MET A 404 5.63 33.30 7.73
C MET A 404 5.01 34.69 7.94
N GLU A 405 5.64 35.73 7.43
CA GLU A 405 5.24 37.13 7.69
C GLU A 405 3.81 37.46 7.27
N CYS A 406 3.36 36.92 6.12
CA CYS A 406 1.98 37.08 5.66
C CYS A 406 0.95 36.47 6.63
N GLU A 407 1.26 35.29 7.20
CA GLU A 407 0.40 34.62 8.18
C GLU A 407 0.40 35.36 9.53
N LEU A 408 1.53 35.90 9.93
CA LEU A 408 1.68 36.68 11.16
C LEU A 408 0.94 38.01 11.10
N LYS A 409 1.04 38.74 10.02
CA LYS A 409 0.30 39.99 9.82
C LYS A 409 -1.21 39.78 9.84
N LYS A 410 -1.69 38.72 9.22
CA LYS A 410 -3.11 38.31 9.28
C LYS A 410 -3.56 37.96 10.70
N SER A 411 -2.70 37.33 11.50
CA SER A 411 -3.01 36.87 12.86
C SER A 411 -2.94 37.97 13.90
N SER A 412 -2.23 39.10 13.64
CA SER A 412 -2.10 40.23 14.53
C SER A 412 -3.16 41.34 14.32
N SER A 413 -3.89 41.31 13.20
CA SER A 413 -4.93 42.28 12.91
C SER A 413 -6.16 42.14 13.81
N LYS A 414 -6.72 43.24 14.32
CA LYS A 414 -7.90 43.25 15.20
C LYS A 414 -9.15 42.58 14.62
N LYS A 415 -9.23 42.39 13.31
CA LYS A 415 -10.32 41.74 12.57
C LYS A 415 -10.04 40.23 12.26
N GLY A 416 -8.89 39.71 12.61
CA GLY A 416 -8.43 38.37 12.21
C GLY A 416 -8.85 37.24 13.15
N HIS A 417 -10.05 36.69 12.99
CA HIS A 417 -10.50 35.50 13.75
C HIS A 417 -9.99 34.17 13.13
N GLY A 418 -9.16 34.17 12.07
CA GLY A 418 -8.86 32.98 11.26
C GLY A 418 -7.41 32.61 11.00
N GLY A 419 -6.43 33.30 11.54
CA GLY A 419 -5.02 32.97 11.29
C GLY A 419 -4.49 31.80 12.13
N ARG A 420 -3.58 31.00 11.56
CA ARG A 420 -2.95 29.83 12.22
C ARG A 420 -2.32 30.17 13.58
N TYR A 421 -1.88 31.41 13.76
CA TYR A 421 -1.23 31.92 14.98
C TYR A 421 -2.13 32.85 15.81
N ALA A 422 -3.40 33.06 15.42
CA ALA A 422 -4.30 34.01 16.07
C ALA A 422 -4.48 33.77 17.58
N LYS A 423 -4.54 32.50 17.99
CA LYS A 423 -4.65 32.12 19.42
C LYS A 423 -3.42 32.51 20.24
N LEU A 424 -2.25 32.71 19.62
CA LEU A 424 -1.00 33.03 20.27
C LEU A 424 -0.81 34.53 20.45
N LYS A 425 -1.61 35.38 19.78
CA LYS A 425 -1.50 36.83 19.77
C LYS A 425 -0.05 37.30 19.58
N PRO A 426 0.58 36.96 18.42
CA PRO A 426 1.96 37.37 18.17
C PRO A 426 2.05 38.89 18.06
N VAL A 427 3.09 39.47 18.65
CA VAL A 427 3.37 40.90 18.62
C VAL A 427 4.72 41.12 17.97
N GLN A 428 4.85 42.15 17.12
CA GLN A 428 6.11 42.54 16.54
C GLN A 428 6.82 43.52 17.47
N TYR A 429 8.01 43.16 17.90
CA TYR A 429 8.83 44.00 18.78
C TYR A 429 9.58 45.08 18.00
N ALA A 430 10.09 46.15 18.68
CA ALA A 430 10.84 47.25 18.07
C ALA A 430 12.03 46.78 17.22
N SER A 431 12.61 45.61 17.56
CA SER A 431 13.65 44.97 16.76
C SER A 431 13.14 44.35 15.44
N GLY A 432 11.84 44.35 15.17
CA GLY A 432 11.21 43.71 14.00
C GLY A 432 11.02 42.19 14.14
N ILE A 433 11.30 41.61 15.29
CA ILE A 433 11.11 40.17 15.60
C ILE A 433 9.71 39.94 16.14
N TRP A 434 9.04 38.90 15.63
CA TRP A 434 7.76 38.45 16.16
C TRP A 434 7.95 37.59 17.39
N VAL A 435 7.25 37.95 18.47
CA VAL A 435 7.32 37.28 19.76
C VAL A 435 5.94 36.89 20.25
N VAL A 436 5.90 35.94 21.19
CA VAL A 436 4.69 35.51 21.92
C VAL A 436 4.96 35.58 23.42
N GLY A 437 3.90 35.62 24.23
CA GLY A 437 4.04 35.60 25.70
C GLY A 437 3.75 36.95 26.37
N GLU A 438 3.20 37.94 25.67
CA GLU A 438 2.89 39.26 26.22
C GLU A 438 2.01 39.21 27.49
N ARG A 439 1.24 38.16 27.69
CA ARG A 439 0.43 37.98 28.92
C ARG A 439 1.29 37.88 30.20
N LEU A 440 2.54 37.50 30.06
CA LEU A 440 3.48 37.33 31.18
C LEU A 440 4.28 38.61 31.47
N THR A 441 4.27 39.61 30.60
CA THR A 441 5.07 40.83 30.73
C THR A 441 4.71 41.65 31.97
N ARG A 442 3.46 41.59 32.45
CA ARG A 442 3.02 42.25 33.70
C ARG A 442 3.67 41.69 34.96
N TYR A 443 4.11 40.41 34.94
CA TYR A 443 4.73 39.75 36.06
C TYR A 443 6.27 39.84 36.06
N ASN A 444 6.88 40.24 34.93
CA ASN A 444 8.33 40.24 34.74
C ASN A 444 8.90 41.65 34.66
N ALA A 445 8.49 42.53 35.56
CA ALA A 445 9.04 43.92 35.63
C ALA A 445 10.57 43.96 35.84
N MET A 446 11.21 42.87 36.26
CA MET A 446 12.65 42.82 36.54
C MET A 446 13.54 42.35 35.36
N THR A 447 13.01 41.69 34.33
CA THR A 447 13.82 41.26 33.17
C THR A 447 12.99 41.22 31.88
N PRO A 448 12.85 42.36 31.16
CA PRO A 448 12.00 42.44 29.96
C PRO A 448 12.38 41.45 28.86
N ASP A 449 13.65 41.07 28.75
CA ASP A 449 14.19 40.24 27.66
C ASP A 449 13.96 38.72 27.87
N SER A 450 13.64 38.26 29.07
CA SER A 450 13.54 36.82 29.39
C SER A 450 12.13 36.24 29.26
N SER A 451 11.09 37.07 29.19
CA SER A 451 9.68 36.65 29.20
C SER A 451 9.09 36.45 27.80
N LEU A 452 9.69 37.03 26.76
CA LEU A 452 9.17 37.01 25.40
C LEU A 452 9.86 35.95 24.57
N GLN A 453 9.06 34.99 24.10
CA GLN A 453 9.56 33.90 23.29
C GLN A 453 9.50 34.25 21.80
N ARG A 454 10.61 34.09 21.08
CA ARG A 454 10.70 34.32 19.63
C ARG A 454 9.92 33.23 18.90
N LEU A 455 8.96 33.62 18.07
CA LEU A 455 8.11 32.68 17.33
C LEU A 455 8.86 32.10 16.13
N LEU A 456 8.89 30.76 16.02
CA LEU A 456 9.53 30.05 14.91
C LEU A 456 8.52 29.10 14.23
N PRO A 457 8.56 28.95 12.89
CA PRO A 457 7.72 28.01 12.15
C PRO A 457 8.15 26.55 12.40
N SER A 458 7.19 25.66 12.64
CA SER A 458 7.49 24.26 13.04
C SER A 458 8.19 23.41 11.98
N LYS A 459 8.00 23.74 10.70
CA LYS A 459 8.53 22.95 9.58
C LYS A 459 9.86 23.49 9.00
N HIS A 460 10.36 24.60 9.50
CA HIS A 460 11.57 25.21 8.97
C HIS A 460 12.83 24.46 9.48
N PRO A 461 13.81 24.13 8.62
CA PRO A 461 15.03 23.40 9.01
C PRO A 461 15.79 24.03 10.15
N ALA A 462 15.93 25.37 10.16
CA ALA A 462 16.59 26.08 11.25
C ALA A 462 15.87 25.89 12.60
N THR A 463 14.54 25.78 12.64
CA THR A 463 13.81 25.54 13.89
C THR A 463 14.21 24.20 14.50
N ARG A 464 14.45 23.20 13.65
CA ARG A 464 14.98 21.90 14.09
C ARG A 464 16.38 22.05 14.67
N LEU A 465 17.27 22.79 14.04
CA LEU A 465 18.63 23.04 14.56
C LEU A 465 18.61 23.79 15.90
N PHE A 466 17.70 24.75 16.09
CA PHE A 466 17.48 25.38 17.40
C PHE A 466 16.99 24.40 18.47
N MET A 467 16.10 23.47 18.11
CA MET A 467 15.63 22.43 19.00
C MET A 467 16.74 21.42 19.35
N GLU A 468 17.58 21.06 18.39
CA GLU A 468 18.77 20.22 18.59
C GLU A 468 19.77 20.88 19.53
N ARG A 469 20.02 22.19 19.37
CA ARG A 469 20.83 22.98 20.31
C ARG A 469 20.26 22.91 21.74
N ALA A 470 18.95 23.05 21.90
CA ALA A 470 18.29 22.95 23.20
C ALA A 470 18.40 21.53 23.80
N HIS A 471 18.33 20.50 22.97
CA HIS A 471 18.48 19.09 23.37
C HIS A 471 19.90 18.80 23.87
N GLN A 472 20.91 19.23 23.13
CA GLN A 472 22.33 19.10 23.52
C GLN A 472 22.64 19.87 24.79
N ALA A 473 22.23 21.14 24.87
CA ALA A 473 22.41 21.99 26.04
C ALA A 473 21.63 21.51 27.28
N GLY A 474 20.58 20.73 27.10
CA GLY A 474 19.82 20.06 28.15
C GLY A 474 20.41 18.73 28.60
N GLY A 475 21.58 18.31 28.09
CA GLY A 475 22.23 17.06 28.49
C GLY A 475 21.45 15.81 28.03
N HIS A 476 20.73 15.88 26.91
CA HIS A 476 19.98 14.74 26.32
C HIS A 476 18.89 14.14 27.25
N ARG A 477 18.30 14.97 28.16
CA ARG A 477 17.38 14.51 29.22
C ARG A 477 15.97 14.11 28.73
N GLY A 478 15.72 14.04 27.44
CA GLY A 478 14.43 13.60 26.91
C GLY A 478 13.60 14.74 26.29
N ARG A 479 12.37 14.41 25.89
CA ARG A 479 11.47 15.30 25.15
C ARG A 479 11.11 16.55 25.94
N ASP A 480 10.64 16.38 27.16
CA ASP A 480 10.04 17.47 27.93
C ASP A 480 11.11 18.44 28.43
N ALA A 481 12.28 17.96 28.87
CA ALA A 481 13.42 18.81 29.22
C ALA A 481 13.95 19.58 28.01
N THR A 482 14.01 18.96 26.83
CA THR A 482 14.36 19.62 25.55
C THR A 482 13.39 20.75 25.24
N LEU A 483 12.08 20.46 25.32
CA LEU A 483 11.03 21.44 25.05
C LEU A 483 11.04 22.60 26.05
N ALA A 484 11.21 22.31 27.34
CA ALA A 484 11.30 23.33 28.39
C ALA A 484 12.49 24.27 28.12
N ARG A 485 13.67 23.71 27.81
CA ARG A 485 14.86 24.49 27.46
C ARG A 485 14.69 25.34 26.20
N PHE A 486 14.06 24.79 25.18
CA PHE A 486 13.72 25.52 23.97
C PHE A 486 12.78 26.69 24.25
N ARG A 487 11.74 26.47 25.06
CA ARG A 487 10.73 27.47 25.43
C ARG A 487 11.28 28.62 26.27
N MET A 488 12.46 28.51 26.82
CA MET A 488 13.10 29.65 27.49
C MET A 488 13.38 30.83 26.54
N ARG A 489 13.54 30.57 25.22
CA ARG A 489 13.90 31.61 24.22
C ARG A 489 13.02 31.61 22.97
N TYR A 490 12.43 30.47 22.63
CA TYR A 490 11.69 30.27 21.38
C TYR A 490 10.36 29.59 21.63
N TRP A 491 9.43 29.88 20.75
CA TRP A 491 8.16 29.17 20.72
C TRP A 491 7.91 28.65 19.30
N THR A 492 7.36 27.44 19.16
CA THR A 492 6.98 26.87 17.88
C THR A 492 5.70 26.05 18.02
N PRO A 493 4.78 26.12 17.01
CA PRO A 493 3.66 25.21 16.95
C PRO A 493 4.15 23.76 16.91
N GLN A 494 3.45 22.86 17.61
CA GLN A 494 3.82 21.44 17.69
C GLN A 494 5.24 21.20 18.23
N GLY A 495 5.76 22.07 19.09
CA GLY A 495 7.11 21.95 19.66
C GLY A 495 7.37 20.63 20.37
N SER A 496 6.35 20.03 21.03
CA SER A 496 6.46 18.71 21.66
C SER A 496 6.74 17.60 20.63
N LYS A 497 6.08 17.66 19.46
CA LYS A 497 6.33 16.71 18.36
C LYS A 497 7.75 16.85 17.81
N LEU A 498 8.20 18.10 17.62
CA LEU A 498 9.56 18.38 17.14
C LEU A 498 10.62 17.93 18.15
N ALA A 499 10.44 18.18 19.44
CA ALA A 499 11.35 17.73 20.48
C ALA A 499 11.45 16.20 20.57
N ARG A 500 10.31 15.50 20.35
CA ARG A 500 10.29 14.04 20.25
C ARG A 500 11.10 13.54 19.06
N LEU A 501 10.93 14.14 17.88
CA LEU A 501 11.68 13.76 16.67
C LEU A 501 13.19 13.99 16.88
N VAL A 502 13.59 15.14 17.45
CA VAL A 502 15.00 15.44 17.74
C VAL A 502 15.60 14.40 18.70
N LYS A 503 14.87 13.99 19.75
CA LYS A 503 15.33 12.92 20.64
C LYS A 503 15.49 11.59 19.89
N MET A 504 14.51 11.22 19.07
CA MET A 504 14.54 9.96 18.31
C MET A 504 15.68 9.89 17.29
N ASP A 505 16.06 11.04 16.71
CA ASP A 505 17.15 11.12 15.72
C ASP A 505 18.53 11.25 16.36
N CYS A 506 18.59 11.59 17.65
CA CYS A 506 19.84 11.77 18.37
C CYS A 506 20.57 10.44 18.60
N GLN A 507 21.80 10.31 18.08
CA GLN A 507 22.59 9.07 18.20
C GLN A 507 22.88 8.71 19.67
N LEU A 508 23.25 9.69 20.50
CA LEU A 508 23.51 9.44 21.93
C LEU A 508 22.26 8.92 22.64
N CYS A 509 21.08 9.49 22.34
CA CYS A 509 19.83 9.00 22.90
C CYS A 509 19.48 7.59 22.39
N LYS A 510 19.72 7.32 21.10
CA LYS A 510 19.51 5.98 20.52
C LYS A 510 20.37 4.92 21.22
N LEU A 511 21.65 5.21 21.42
CA LEU A 511 22.56 4.29 22.10
C LEU A 511 22.15 4.06 23.57
N ARG A 512 21.80 5.13 24.29
CA ARG A 512 21.39 5.04 25.70
C ARG A 512 20.06 4.31 25.87
N ASP A 513 19.08 4.57 24.98
CA ASP A 513 17.74 4.01 25.07
C ASP A 513 17.62 2.66 24.32
N ALA A 514 18.72 2.16 23.73
CA ALA A 514 18.76 0.87 23.04
C ALA A 514 18.46 -0.27 24.02
N LYS A 515 17.57 -1.14 23.62
CA LYS A 515 17.32 -2.38 24.35
C LYS A 515 18.42 -3.37 23.99
N PHE A 516 18.89 -4.10 25.00
CA PHE A 516 19.77 -5.24 24.74
C PHE A 516 19.03 -6.25 23.86
N LEU A 517 19.73 -6.77 22.86
CA LEU A 517 19.22 -7.92 22.11
C LEU A 517 19.17 -9.10 23.08
N GLU A 518 17.98 -9.63 23.30
CA GLU A 518 17.85 -10.92 23.95
C GLU A 518 18.42 -11.97 22.99
N GLN A 519 19.43 -12.67 23.46
CA GLN A 519 20.00 -13.78 22.70
C GLN A 519 18.94 -14.87 22.60
N PRO A 520 18.50 -15.28 21.39
CA PRO A 520 17.58 -16.39 21.28
C PRO A 520 18.25 -17.61 21.93
N MET A 521 17.52 -18.25 22.87
CA MET A 521 18.01 -19.49 23.47
C MET A 521 18.23 -20.51 22.37
N GLY A 522 19.45 -20.97 22.21
CA GLY A 522 19.79 -22.06 21.32
C GLY A 522 19.06 -23.36 21.72
N LEU A 523 19.03 -24.32 20.82
CA LEU A 523 18.57 -25.66 21.17
C LEU A 523 19.37 -26.16 22.38
N LEU A 524 18.66 -26.66 23.38
CA LEU A 524 19.29 -27.28 24.53
C LEU A 524 20.15 -28.48 24.05
N PRO A 525 21.40 -28.63 24.52
CA PRO A 525 22.19 -29.82 24.25
C PRO A 525 21.43 -31.09 24.60
N GLU A 526 21.61 -32.15 23.83
CA GLU A 526 20.89 -33.43 24.03
C GLU A 526 21.08 -33.98 25.45
N GLU A 527 22.24 -33.75 26.05
CA GLU A 527 22.52 -34.14 27.42
C GLU A 527 21.60 -33.49 28.45
N LEU A 528 21.18 -32.22 28.24
CA LEU A 528 20.26 -31.50 29.11
C LEU A 528 18.80 -31.93 28.88
N VAL A 529 18.46 -32.38 27.69
CA VAL A 529 17.13 -32.92 27.37
C VAL A 529 17.01 -34.35 27.90
N ALA A 530 18.06 -35.17 27.81
CA ALA A 530 18.12 -36.50 28.35
C ALA A 530 17.97 -36.52 29.90
N TRP A 531 18.41 -35.47 30.57
CA TRP A 531 18.27 -35.34 32.04
C TRP A 531 16.80 -35.24 32.50
N ARG A 532 15.87 -34.79 31.68
CA ARG A 532 14.43 -34.81 32.00
C ARG A 532 13.83 -36.18 32.02
N LEU A 533 14.51 -37.22 31.53
CA LEU A 533 14.04 -38.61 31.53
C LEU A 533 14.75 -39.48 32.56
N CYS A 534 15.58 -38.91 33.43
CA CYS A 534 16.22 -39.66 34.48
C CYS A 534 15.18 -40.16 35.50
N LYS A 535 15.01 -41.46 35.62
CA LYS A 535 14.07 -42.14 36.55
C LYS A 535 14.27 -41.73 38.02
N MET A 536 15.45 -41.20 38.39
CA MET A 536 15.72 -40.75 39.77
C MET A 536 14.99 -39.45 40.17
N CYS A 537 14.64 -38.59 39.21
CA CYS A 537 13.80 -37.42 39.48
C CYS A 537 12.34 -37.75 39.74
N PHE A 538 11.86 -38.90 39.27
CA PHE A 538 10.49 -39.35 39.47
C PHE A 538 10.24 -39.99 40.85
N GLN A 539 11.29 -40.32 41.62
CA GLN A 539 11.15 -40.98 42.93
C GLN A 539 11.35 -40.04 44.14
N GLY A 540 11.26 -38.72 43.95
CA GLY A 540 11.19 -37.77 45.08
C GLY A 540 12.47 -37.64 45.92
N LYS A 541 13.63 -38.14 45.51
CA LYS A 541 14.92 -37.99 46.20
C LYS A 541 15.75 -36.86 45.58
N MET A 542 15.28 -35.63 45.75
CA MET A 542 15.95 -34.41 45.26
C MET A 542 17.21 -33.98 45.98
N ALA A 543 17.77 -34.76 46.93
CA ALA A 543 18.85 -34.33 47.78
C ALA A 543 20.28 -34.67 47.28
N LYS A 544 20.47 -35.27 46.07
CA LYS A 544 21.80 -35.70 45.62
C LYS A 544 22.21 -35.31 44.20
N CYS A 545 21.48 -34.43 43.52
CA CYS A 545 21.83 -33.99 42.15
C CYS A 545 22.36 -32.54 42.08
N ALA A 546 22.76 -31.96 43.17
CA ALA A 546 23.43 -30.65 43.21
C ALA A 546 24.90 -30.86 43.65
N ARG A 547 25.71 -31.40 42.77
CA ARG A 547 27.18 -31.23 42.76
C ARG A 547 27.66 -31.45 41.31
#